data_3e0d85cd990e19f290d883f11f3b1a7c
#
_entry.id   3e0d85cd990e19f290d883f11f3b1a7c
#
_cell.length_a   1.000
_cell.length_b   1.000
_cell.length_c   1.000
_cell.angle_alpha   90.00
_cell.angle_beta   90.00
_cell.angle_gamma   90.00
#
_symmetry.space_group_name_H-M   'P 1'
#
loop_
_entity.id
_entity.type
_entity.pdbx_description
1 polymer ?
#
loop_
_entity_poly.entity_id
_entity_poly.type
_entity_poly.pdbx_seq_one_letter_code
_entity_poly.pdbx_strand_id
1 'polypeptide(L)'
;MVNRNKLFLFALILAAFNLRPGLTSVSPVLHGITKDLGMSSTLASLLTSIPLVCFGFCSLFAGRLANRYQPEKMITLAITCIGIATFLRAFTNSSIYLLITALLIGAGIGVVSPLLSGFIKSHFPDKAASVIGIYSTSMVVGASISIGLTTPLQHWFNNSWKNGLAFWSILALLAIPLWLMVIKPSRIPASNFSQKTKVSLPLKNKKAWLLTSFVGIVTLLFYCFAAWLPAIVEEKGWTPAFGGLVGTIAMIAQLPATFLLPNLLKVLPSRRFWITAFTLSIIIGLSLLCFTNVTPIVSSICLGVGAGGLVSLTLLLPLDMASSPMEASTWSAMTQAIGYMIGAVGPFIIGFLRDYLGSFVPTLYLLIIIGFIAILLGWKITKPARGKAEGLPVK
;
A
#
# COMPACT_ATOMS: atom_id res chain seq x y z
N MET A 1 -2.95 -35.37 -9.19
CA MET A 1 -3.04 -34.10 -9.97
C MET A 1 -3.36 -32.95 -9.00
N VAL A 2 -2.46 -32.00 -8.82
CA VAL A 2 -2.75 -30.81 -8.00
C VAL A 2 -3.90 -30.07 -8.68
N ASN A 3 -4.97 -29.82 -7.93
CA ASN A 3 -6.11 -29.05 -8.45
C ASN A 3 -5.59 -27.66 -8.91
N ARG A 4 -5.64 -27.39 -10.22
CA ARG A 4 -5.05 -26.21 -10.86
C ARG A 4 -5.50 -24.89 -10.21
N ASN A 5 -6.74 -24.85 -9.73
CA ASN A 5 -7.27 -23.67 -9.03
C ASN A 5 -6.60 -23.48 -7.66
N LYS A 6 -6.27 -24.57 -6.96
CA LYS A 6 -5.53 -24.51 -5.69
C LYS A 6 -4.10 -24.00 -5.91
N LEU A 7 -3.41 -24.48 -6.96
CA LEU A 7 -2.08 -24.01 -7.34
C LEU A 7 -2.10 -22.50 -7.64
N PHE A 8 -3.05 -22.03 -8.43
CA PHE A 8 -3.20 -20.62 -8.79
C PHE A 8 -3.46 -19.75 -7.57
N LEU A 9 -4.31 -20.20 -6.65
CA LEU A 9 -4.60 -19.47 -5.41
C LEU A 9 -3.37 -19.40 -4.49
N PHE A 10 -2.64 -20.51 -4.34
CA PHE A 10 -1.41 -20.55 -3.54
C PHE A 10 -0.31 -19.65 -4.12
N ALA A 11 -0.09 -19.70 -5.44
CA ALA A 11 0.86 -18.82 -6.14
C ALA A 11 0.49 -17.34 -5.96
N LEU A 12 -0.81 -17.01 -6.03
CA LEU A 12 -1.33 -15.65 -5.80
C LEU A 12 -1.05 -15.18 -4.37
N ILE A 13 -1.33 -16.02 -3.35
CA ILE A 13 -1.11 -15.70 -1.95
C ILE A 13 0.38 -15.41 -1.71
N LEU A 14 1.27 -16.27 -2.16
CA LEU A 14 2.72 -16.07 -1.98
C LEU A 14 3.24 -14.85 -2.74
N ALA A 15 2.73 -14.57 -3.94
CA ALA A 15 3.04 -13.33 -4.64
C ALA A 15 2.59 -12.10 -3.83
N ALA A 16 1.36 -12.12 -3.30
CA ALA A 16 0.82 -11.04 -2.48
C ALA A 16 1.65 -10.79 -1.21
N PHE A 17 2.07 -11.87 -0.53
CA PHE A 17 2.99 -11.79 0.60
C PHE A 17 4.32 -11.12 0.24
N ASN A 18 4.82 -11.34 -0.98
CA ASN A 18 6.10 -10.78 -1.44
C ASN A 18 6.07 -9.25 -1.66
N LEU A 19 4.89 -8.67 -1.91
CA LEU A 19 4.76 -7.26 -2.29
C LEU A 19 4.99 -6.28 -1.14
N ARG A 20 4.88 -6.71 0.11
CA ARG A 20 4.89 -5.80 1.27
C ARG A 20 6.18 -5.81 2.08
N PRO A 21 6.82 -6.95 2.38
CA PRO A 21 8.00 -6.98 3.26
C PRO A 21 9.17 -6.13 2.77
N GLY A 22 9.37 -6.03 1.44
CA GLY A 22 10.41 -5.17 0.87
C GLY A 22 10.25 -3.67 1.22
N LEU A 23 9.02 -3.23 1.54
CA LEU A 23 8.71 -1.87 1.95
C LEU A 23 8.62 -1.74 3.48
N THR A 24 7.82 -2.60 4.10
CA THR A 24 7.37 -2.43 5.48
C THR A 24 8.38 -2.93 6.51
N SER A 25 9.29 -3.85 6.15
CA SER A 25 10.34 -4.34 7.03
C SER A 25 11.40 -3.27 7.40
N VAL A 26 11.52 -2.21 6.60
CA VAL A 26 12.50 -1.15 6.83
C VAL A 26 12.14 -0.31 8.06
N SER A 27 10.86 -0.03 8.27
CA SER A 27 10.37 0.87 9.30
C SER A 27 10.85 0.53 10.73
N PRO A 28 10.75 -0.71 11.24
CA PRO A 28 11.15 -1.05 12.61
C PRO A 28 12.67 -1.06 12.85
N VAL A 29 13.48 -1.09 11.80
CA VAL A 29 14.96 -1.09 11.90
C VAL A 29 15.58 0.21 11.36
N LEU A 30 14.74 1.21 11.08
CA LEU A 30 15.15 2.46 10.43
C LEU A 30 16.22 3.20 11.24
N HIS A 31 16.10 3.23 12.58
CA HIS A 31 17.09 3.85 13.46
C HIS A 31 18.48 3.18 13.33
N GLY A 32 18.54 1.86 13.30
CA GLY A 32 19.79 1.13 13.06
C GLY A 32 20.40 1.45 11.69
N ILE A 33 19.58 1.50 10.65
CA ILE A 33 20.02 1.86 9.29
C ILE A 33 20.59 3.28 9.25
N THR A 34 19.89 4.27 9.80
CA THR A 34 20.34 5.67 9.80
C THR A 34 21.65 5.84 10.56
N LYS A 35 21.79 5.18 11.71
CA LYS A 35 23.00 5.22 12.52
C LYS A 35 24.19 4.58 11.81
N ASP A 36 24.03 3.38 11.26
CA ASP A 36 25.13 2.62 10.64
C ASP A 36 25.59 3.23 9.31
N LEU A 37 24.69 3.79 8.52
CA LEU A 37 25.00 4.36 7.21
C LEU A 37 25.16 5.88 7.23
N GLY A 38 25.05 6.54 8.39
CA GLY A 38 25.11 8.00 8.51
C GLY A 38 24.02 8.71 7.70
N MET A 39 22.83 8.10 7.57
CA MET A 39 21.74 8.68 6.77
C MET A 39 20.96 9.70 7.59
N SER A 40 20.65 10.86 6.98
CA SER A 40 19.63 11.76 7.50
C SER A 40 18.22 11.13 7.40
N SER A 41 17.26 11.63 8.18
CA SER A 41 15.87 11.18 8.07
C SER A 41 15.27 11.45 6.69
N THR A 42 15.68 12.56 6.06
CA THR A 42 15.36 12.87 4.66
C THR A 42 15.80 11.76 3.71
N LEU A 43 17.06 11.33 3.82
CA LEU A 43 17.60 10.28 2.96
C LEU A 43 16.93 8.92 3.26
N ALA A 44 16.70 8.63 4.54
CA ALA A 44 16.04 7.40 4.99
C ALA A 44 14.58 7.30 4.49
N SER A 45 13.85 8.43 4.41
CA SER A 45 12.49 8.48 3.87
C SER A 45 12.40 8.01 2.43
N LEU A 46 13.47 8.16 1.65
CA LEU A 46 13.54 7.71 0.25
C LEU A 46 13.42 6.18 0.13
N LEU A 47 13.74 5.43 1.20
CA LEU A 47 13.54 3.96 1.24
C LEU A 47 12.06 3.57 1.11
N THR A 48 11.14 4.46 1.48
CA THR A 48 9.70 4.27 1.30
C THR A 48 9.18 5.05 0.09
N SER A 49 9.64 6.28 -0.12
CA SER A 49 9.15 7.17 -1.18
C SER A 49 9.52 6.70 -2.59
N ILE A 50 10.78 6.28 -2.81
CA ILE A 50 11.23 5.77 -4.13
C ILE A 50 10.40 4.57 -4.60
N PRO A 51 10.21 3.51 -3.78
CA PRO A 51 9.37 2.40 -4.19
C PRO A 51 7.93 2.79 -4.55
N LEU A 52 7.35 3.78 -3.87
CA LEU A 52 5.99 4.25 -4.14
C LEU A 52 5.90 5.00 -5.47
N VAL A 53 6.89 5.86 -5.76
CA VAL A 53 6.99 6.53 -7.07
C VAL A 53 7.14 5.49 -8.17
N CYS A 54 8.04 4.52 -7.99
CA CYS A 54 8.24 3.43 -8.93
C CYS A 54 6.96 2.60 -9.10
N PHE A 55 6.24 2.32 -8.02
CA PHE A 55 4.96 1.62 -8.09
C PHE A 55 3.96 2.38 -8.97
N GLY A 56 3.75 3.69 -8.74
CA GLY A 56 2.88 4.52 -9.55
C GLY A 56 3.31 4.55 -11.01
N PHE A 57 4.59 4.79 -11.29
CA PHE A 57 5.15 4.89 -12.64
C PHE A 57 5.11 3.56 -13.39
N CYS A 58 5.63 2.48 -12.82
CA CYS A 58 5.72 1.17 -13.47
C CYS A 58 4.34 0.54 -13.70
N SER A 59 3.37 0.83 -12.84
CA SER A 59 2.00 0.33 -13.00
C SER A 59 1.35 0.78 -14.31
N LEU A 60 1.71 1.97 -14.83
CA LEU A 60 1.20 2.49 -16.11
C LEU A 60 1.68 1.65 -17.32
N PHE A 61 2.83 1.01 -17.19
CA PHE A 61 3.45 0.20 -18.26
C PHE A 61 3.19 -1.29 -18.11
N ALA A 62 2.74 -1.76 -16.95
CA ALA A 62 2.55 -3.17 -16.65
C ALA A 62 1.66 -3.90 -17.68
N GLY A 63 0.56 -3.25 -18.11
CA GLY A 63 -0.32 -3.80 -19.14
C GLY A 63 0.35 -3.95 -20.52
N ARG A 64 1.18 -2.98 -20.90
CA ARG A 64 1.94 -3.06 -22.17
C ARG A 64 2.98 -4.18 -22.14
N LEU A 65 3.67 -4.33 -21.01
CA LEU A 65 4.62 -5.43 -20.80
C LEU A 65 3.93 -6.80 -20.87
N ALA A 66 2.79 -6.94 -20.19
CA ALA A 66 2.02 -8.17 -20.17
C ALA A 66 1.52 -8.60 -21.56
N ASN A 67 1.12 -7.62 -22.40
CA ASN A 67 0.70 -7.88 -23.78
C ASN A 67 1.85 -8.39 -24.65
N ARG A 68 3.09 -7.98 -24.34
CA ARG A 68 4.28 -8.39 -25.11
C ARG A 68 4.88 -9.72 -24.65
N TYR A 69 4.87 -9.99 -23.34
CA TYR A 69 5.68 -11.07 -22.73
C TYR A 69 4.92 -12.10 -21.92
N GLN A 70 3.61 -12.22 -22.01
CA GLN A 70 2.76 -13.05 -21.15
C GLN A 70 2.74 -12.58 -19.67
N PRO A 71 1.55 -12.40 -19.07
CA PRO A 71 1.42 -11.88 -17.71
C PRO A 71 2.16 -12.71 -16.65
N GLU A 72 2.05 -14.05 -16.74
CA GLU A 72 2.65 -14.97 -15.77
C GLU A 72 4.18 -14.89 -15.77
N LYS A 73 4.80 -14.76 -16.94
CA LYS A 73 6.25 -14.57 -17.05
C LYS A 73 6.69 -13.25 -16.46
N MET A 74 5.91 -12.18 -16.71
CA MET A 74 6.22 -10.86 -16.16
C MET A 74 6.07 -10.82 -14.64
N ILE A 75 5.05 -11.50 -14.08
CA ILE A 75 4.87 -11.64 -12.64
C ILE A 75 6.08 -12.39 -12.06
N THR A 76 6.47 -13.51 -12.64
CA THR A 76 7.62 -14.30 -12.16
C THR A 76 8.91 -13.49 -12.20
N LEU A 77 9.19 -12.80 -13.32
CA LEU A 77 10.39 -11.97 -13.45
C LEU A 77 10.42 -10.85 -12.41
N ALA A 78 9.29 -10.19 -12.19
CA ALA A 78 9.20 -9.10 -11.24
C ALA A 78 9.30 -9.59 -9.77
N ILE A 79 8.72 -10.75 -9.42
CA ILE A 79 8.93 -11.38 -8.10
C ILE A 79 10.40 -11.76 -7.91
N THR A 80 11.06 -12.28 -8.95
CA THR A 80 12.49 -12.59 -8.92
C THR A 80 13.32 -11.31 -8.68
N CYS A 81 12.99 -10.23 -9.37
CA CYS A 81 13.64 -8.93 -9.16
C CYS A 81 13.46 -8.44 -7.71
N ILE A 82 12.25 -8.52 -7.15
CA ILE A 82 11.98 -8.17 -5.74
C ILE A 82 12.82 -9.05 -4.81
N GLY A 83 12.86 -10.36 -5.04
CA GLY A 83 13.61 -11.32 -4.22
C GLY A 83 15.11 -11.05 -4.24
N ILE A 84 15.69 -10.87 -5.42
CA ILE A 84 17.12 -10.53 -5.59
C ILE A 84 17.42 -9.19 -4.91
N ALA A 85 16.65 -8.16 -5.16
CA ALA A 85 16.86 -6.83 -4.56
C ALA A 85 16.74 -6.87 -3.03
N THR A 86 15.83 -7.70 -2.48
CA THR A 86 15.69 -7.89 -1.03
C THR A 86 16.87 -8.67 -0.47
N PHE A 87 17.33 -9.71 -1.13
CA PHE A 87 18.51 -10.49 -0.74
C PHE A 87 19.80 -9.65 -0.76
N LEU A 88 19.97 -8.83 -1.78
CA LEU A 88 21.13 -7.94 -1.92
C LEU A 88 21.28 -6.95 -0.75
N ARG A 89 20.22 -6.70 0.04
CA ARG A 89 20.31 -5.89 1.27
C ARG A 89 21.26 -6.47 2.32
N ALA A 90 21.52 -7.79 2.30
CA ALA A 90 22.54 -8.40 3.16
C ALA A 90 23.94 -7.81 2.95
N PHE A 91 24.24 -7.37 1.73
CA PHE A 91 25.56 -6.86 1.33
C PHE A 91 25.64 -5.33 1.30
N THR A 92 24.67 -4.66 1.92
CA THR A 92 24.60 -3.19 1.93
C THR A 92 25.74 -2.57 2.69
N ASN A 93 26.52 -1.70 2.03
CA ASN A 93 27.63 -0.96 2.62
C ASN A 93 27.50 0.56 2.43
N SER A 94 26.46 1.03 1.73
CA SER A 94 26.22 2.44 1.48
C SER A 94 24.73 2.75 1.34
N SER A 95 24.36 4.00 1.64
CA SER A 95 22.99 4.51 1.48
C SER A 95 22.51 4.39 0.05
N ILE A 96 23.37 4.71 -0.94
CA ILE A 96 23.02 4.64 -2.37
C ILE A 96 22.69 3.21 -2.77
N TYR A 97 23.47 2.24 -2.32
CA TYR A 97 23.22 0.82 -2.59
C TYR A 97 21.83 0.40 -2.06
N LEU A 98 21.50 0.79 -0.84
CA LEU A 98 20.21 0.48 -0.22
C LEU A 98 19.04 1.13 -0.98
N LEU A 99 19.22 2.39 -1.45
CA LEU A 99 18.22 3.09 -2.28
C LEU A 99 18.02 2.43 -3.64
N ILE A 100 19.08 1.91 -4.27
CA ILE A 100 18.96 1.14 -5.52
C ILE A 100 18.13 -0.13 -5.30
N THR A 101 18.35 -0.85 -4.19
CA THR A 101 17.52 -2.02 -3.87
C THR A 101 16.05 -1.63 -3.67
N ALA A 102 15.79 -0.48 -3.03
CA ALA A 102 14.44 0.04 -2.83
C ALA A 102 13.75 0.40 -4.17
N LEU A 103 14.49 1.00 -5.11
CA LEU A 103 14.01 1.29 -6.47
C LEU A 103 13.62 0.01 -7.21
N LEU A 104 14.48 -1.02 -7.19
CA LEU A 104 14.21 -2.30 -7.85
C LEU A 104 12.99 -3.00 -7.25
N ILE A 105 12.85 -2.99 -5.92
CA ILE A 105 11.68 -3.53 -5.23
C ILE A 105 10.41 -2.78 -5.67
N GLY A 106 10.44 -1.45 -5.68
CA GLY A 106 9.30 -0.64 -6.09
C GLY A 106 8.89 -0.86 -7.54
N ALA A 107 9.86 -0.97 -8.45
CA ALA A 107 9.61 -1.29 -9.85
C ALA A 107 8.96 -2.68 -10.01
N GLY A 108 9.47 -3.68 -9.29
CA GLY A 108 8.88 -5.02 -9.27
C GLY A 108 7.43 -5.01 -8.76
N ILE A 109 7.16 -4.33 -7.65
CA ILE A 109 5.80 -4.20 -7.09
C ILE A 109 4.86 -3.51 -8.09
N GLY A 110 5.32 -2.45 -8.76
CA GLY A 110 4.55 -1.71 -9.75
C GLY A 110 4.15 -2.54 -10.98
N VAL A 111 4.95 -3.54 -11.34
CA VAL A 111 4.61 -4.48 -12.39
C VAL A 111 3.68 -5.59 -11.88
N VAL A 112 3.98 -6.19 -10.74
CA VAL A 112 3.24 -7.36 -10.21
C VAL A 112 1.80 -7.01 -9.85
N SER A 113 1.57 -5.91 -9.11
CA SER A 113 0.25 -5.59 -8.53
C SER A 113 -0.89 -5.52 -9.56
N PRO A 114 -0.79 -4.75 -10.67
CA PRO A 114 -1.86 -4.72 -11.66
C PRO A 114 -2.00 -6.04 -12.44
N LEU A 115 -0.89 -6.77 -12.64
CA LEU A 115 -0.93 -8.07 -13.32
C LEU A 115 -1.60 -9.15 -12.50
N LEU A 116 -1.42 -9.16 -11.17
CA LEU A 116 -2.14 -10.07 -10.26
C LEU A 116 -3.64 -9.80 -10.28
N SER A 117 -4.06 -8.53 -10.32
CA SER A 117 -5.48 -8.18 -10.46
C SER A 117 -6.07 -8.69 -11.78
N GLY A 118 -5.32 -8.59 -12.88
CA GLY A 118 -5.67 -9.17 -14.18
C GLY A 118 -5.73 -10.70 -14.15
N PHE A 119 -4.75 -11.34 -13.51
CA PHE A 119 -4.68 -12.78 -13.31
C PHE A 119 -5.90 -13.32 -12.55
N ILE A 120 -6.33 -12.62 -11.49
CA ILE A 120 -7.53 -12.99 -10.71
C ILE A 120 -8.76 -12.97 -11.61
N LYS A 121 -8.97 -11.89 -12.37
CA LYS A 121 -10.13 -11.76 -13.24
C LYS A 121 -10.19 -12.83 -14.32
N SER A 122 -9.05 -13.24 -14.87
CA SER A 122 -8.99 -14.25 -15.95
C SER A 122 -9.12 -15.68 -15.47
N HIS A 123 -8.62 -16.01 -14.28
CA HIS A 123 -8.61 -17.39 -13.78
C HIS A 123 -9.71 -17.69 -12.76
N PHE A 124 -10.31 -16.67 -12.16
CA PHE A 124 -11.38 -16.78 -11.16
C PHE A 124 -12.56 -15.85 -11.45
N PRO A 125 -13.15 -15.86 -12.68
CA PRO A 125 -14.19 -14.88 -13.05
C PRO A 125 -15.37 -14.89 -12.08
N ASP A 126 -15.88 -16.06 -11.71
CA ASP A 126 -17.06 -16.22 -10.83
C ASP A 126 -16.77 -15.92 -9.34
N LYS A 127 -15.50 -15.93 -8.94
CA LYS A 127 -15.04 -15.74 -7.55
C LYS A 127 -14.08 -14.57 -7.41
N ALA A 128 -14.00 -13.68 -8.40
CA ALA A 128 -13.01 -12.61 -8.45
C ALA A 128 -13.03 -11.74 -7.19
N ALA A 129 -14.20 -11.36 -6.69
CA ALA A 129 -14.33 -10.55 -5.48
C ALA A 129 -13.74 -11.24 -4.23
N SER A 130 -14.03 -12.54 -4.04
CA SER A 130 -13.49 -13.32 -2.91
C SER A 130 -11.97 -13.49 -3.02
N VAL A 131 -11.45 -13.74 -4.22
CA VAL A 131 -10.02 -13.92 -4.45
C VAL A 131 -9.25 -12.59 -4.31
N ILE A 132 -9.85 -11.46 -4.70
CA ILE A 132 -9.31 -10.11 -4.41
C ILE A 132 -9.25 -9.87 -2.90
N GLY A 133 -10.27 -10.31 -2.15
CA GLY A 133 -10.26 -10.25 -0.68
C GLY A 133 -9.08 -11.04 -0.10
N ILE A 134 -8.86 -12.29 -0.55
CA ILE A 134 -7.71 -13.11 -0.12
C ILE A 134 -6.38 -12.43 -0.50
N TYR A 135 -6.25 -11.90 -1.70
CA TYR A 135 -5.08 -11.15 -2.16
C TYR A 135 -4.78 -9.96 -1.24
N SER A 136 -5.79 -9.13 -0.96
CA SER A 136 -5.65 -7.94 -0.11
C SER A 136 -5.29 -8.33 1.33
N THR A 137 -5.95 -9.35 1.89
CA THR A 137 -5.63 -9.88 3.22
C THR A 137 -4.20 -10.39 3.28
N SER A 138 -3.75 -11.15 2.27
CA SER A 138 -2.37 -11.66 2.20
C SER A 138 -1.34 -10.51 2.20
N MET A 139 -1.62 -9.42 1.49
CA MET A 139 -0.76 -8.22 1.50
C MET A 139 -0.68 -7.59 2.90
N VAL A 140 -1.82 -7.44 3.59
CA VAL A 140 -1.85 -6.83 4.93
C VAL A 140 -1.16 -7.74 5.95
N VAL A 141 -1.40 -9.04 5.89
CA VAL A 141 -0.73 -10.04 6.76
C VAL A 141 0.79 -10.03 6.50
N GLY A 142 1.22 -9.98 5.23
CA GLY A 142 2.63 -9.85 4.86
C GLY A 142 3.28 -8.57 5.44
N ALA A 143 2.58 -7.44 5.37
CA ALA A 143 3.03 -6.19 5.96
C ALA A 143 3.14 -6.28 7.49
N SER A 144 2.11 -6.82 8.14
CA SER A 144 2.07 -6.95 9.61
C SER A 144 3.19 -7.85 10.13
N ILE A 145 3.35 -9.03 9.53
CA ILE A 145 4.40 -9.98 9.90
C ILE A 145 5.79 -9.37 9.68
N SER A 146 6.01 -8.65 8.57
CA SER A 146 7.32 -8.05 8.30
C SER A 146 7.66 -6.94 9.28
N ILE A 147 6.72 -6.08 9.66
CA ILE A 147 6.94 -5.04 10.66
C ILE A 147 7.24 -5.69 12.02
N GLY A 148 6.43 -6.67 12.44
CA GLY A 148 6.56 -7.27 13.77
C GLY A 148 7.79 -8.15 13.93
N LEU A 149 8.18 -8.90 12.90
CA LEU A 149 9.27 -9.87 13.01
C LEU A 149 10.64 -9.35 12.59
N THR A 150 10.76 -8.19 11.92
CA THR A 150 12.08 -7.73 11.44
C THR A 150 13.02 -7.41 12.61
N THR A 151 12.55 -6.78 13.70
CA THR A 151 13.38 -6.54 14.89
C THR A 151 13.80 -7.84 15.59
N PRO A 152 12.91 -8.81 15.89
CA PRO A 152 13.32 -10.13 16.38
C PRO A 152 14.33 -10.85 15.47
N LEU A 153 14.11 -10.81 14.16
CA LEU A 153 15.05 -11.39 13.19
C LEU A 153 16.42 -10.71 13.21
N GLN A 154 16.44 -9.38 13.31
CA GLN A 154 17.70 -8.63 13.49
C GLN A 154 18.48 -9.16 14.69
N HIS A 155 17.82 -9.35 15.85
CA HIS A 155 18.45 -9.91 17.05
C HIS A 155 18.96 -11.33 16.83
N TRP A 156 18.19 -12.17 16.15
CA TRP A 156 18.58 -13.53 15.82
C TRP A 156 19.84 -13.58 14.92
N PHE A 157 19.99 -12.62 14.02
CA PHE A 157 21.16 -12.47 13.15
C PHE A 157 22.25 -11.55 13.75
N ASN A 158 22.58 -11.71 15.03
CA ASN A 158 23.63 -10.96 15.73
C ASN A 158 23.46 -9.44 15.63
N ASN A 159 22.25 -8.96 15.79
CA ASN A 159 21.84 -7.54 15.66
C ASN A 159 22.08 -6.93 14.27
N SER A 160 22.19 -7.75 13.22
CA SER A 160 22.35 -7.29 11.85
C SER A 160 21.00 -6.94 11.22
N TRP A 161 20.71 -5.65 11.09
CA TRP A 161 19.51 -5.20 10.35
C TRP A 161 19.57 -5.61 8.87
N LYS A 162 20.78 -5.71 8.28
CA LYS A 162 21.01 -6.15 6.89
C LYS A 162 20.45 -7.55 6.66
N ASN A 163 20.81 -8.48 7.53
CA ASN A 163 20.34 -9.87 7.47
C ASN A 163 18.86 -9.96 7.82
N GLY A 164 18.37 -9.16 8.79
CA GLY A 164 16.95 -9.07 9.10
C GLY A 164 16.10 -8.65 7.90
N LEU A 165 16.57 -7.68 7.10
CA LEU A 165 15.89 -7.27 5.87
C LEU A 165 16.02 -8.31 4.76
N ALA A 166 17.21 -8.90 4.59
CA ALA A 166 17.46 -9.88 3.54
C ALA A 166 16.69 -11.19 3.74
N PHE A 167 16.37 -11.56 4.99
CA PHE A 167 15.58 -12.74 5.32
C PHE A 167 14.25 -12.79 4.55
N TRP A 168 13.63 -11.66 4.29
CA TRP A 168 12.35 -11.60 3.57
C TRP A 168 12.44 -12.05 2.11
N SER A 169 13.65 -12.20 1.55
CA SER A 169 13.84 -12.80 0.22
C SER A 169 13.38 -14.26 0.14
N ILE A 170 13.24 -14.96 1.28
CA ILE A 170 12.72 -16.31 1.35
C ILE A 170 11.32 -16.43 0.75
N LEU A 171 10.51 -15.37 0.85
CA LEU A 171 9.18 -15.36 0.26
C LEU A 171 9.23 -15.42 -1.27
N ALA A 172 10.23 -14.79 -1.89
CA ALA A 172 10.46 -14.92 -3.32
C ALA A 172 10.94 -16.32 -3.70
N LEU A 173 11.84 -16.90 -2.91
CA LEU A 173 12.29 -18.29 -3.12
C LEU A 173 11.13 -19.28 -3.08
N LEU A 174 10.13 -19.07 -2.23
CA LEU A 174 8.94 -19.91 -2.15
C LEU A 174 7.94 -19.62 -3.29
N ALA A 175 7.83 -18.36 -3.71
CA ALA A 175 6.87 -17.95 -4.75
C ALA A 175 7.33 -18.35 -6.16
N ILE A 176 8.62 -18.19 -6.49
CA ILE A 176 9.17 -18.41 -7.83
C ILE A 176 8.88 -19.82 -8.36
N PRO A 177 9.15 -20.92 -7.64
CA PRO A 177 8.86 -22.26 -8.14
C PRO A 177 7.38 -22.47 -8.48
N LEU A 178 6.46 -21.95 -7.66
CA LEU A 178 5.03 -22.03 -7.93
C LEU A 178 4.64 -21.24 -9.18
N TRP A 179 5.18 -20.04 -9.36
CA TRP A 179 4.93 -19.24 -10.55
C TRP A 179 5.52 -19.85 -11.82
N LEU A 180 6.68 -20.52 -11.74
CA LEU A 180 7.23 -21.31 -12.85
C LEU A 180 6.30 -22.48 -13.24
N MET A 181 5.60 -23.11 -12.28
CA MET A 181 4.59 -24.13 -12.56
C MET A 181 3.33 -23.54 -13.20
N VAL A 182 2.99 -22.28 -12.88
CA VAL A 182 1.85 -21.55 -13.47
C VAL A 182 2.13 -21.19 -14.93
N ILE A 183 3.38 -20.88 -15.29
CA ILE A 183 3.81 -20.52 -16.66
C ILE A 183 3.61 -21.68 -17.67
N LYS A 184 3.47 -22.95 -17.24
CA LYS A 184 3.28 -24.08 -18.16
C LYS A 184 2.05 -23.86 -19.05
N PRO A 185 2.14 -24.21 -20.32
CA PRO A 185 1.49 -23.54 -21.45
C PRO A 185 -0.02 -23.42 -21.30
N SER A 186 -0.47 -22.34 -20.71
CA SER A 186 -1.86 -21.96 -20.87
C SER A 186 -2.00 -21.34 -22.25
N ARG A 187 -2.69 -22.06 -23.13
CA ARG A 187 -3.10 -21.60 -24.48
C ARG A 187 -4.17 -20.49 -24.40
N ILE A 188 -4.13 -19.66 -23.35
CA ILE A 188 -4.98 -18.48 -23.30
C ILE A 188 -4.22 -17.42 -24.13
N PRO A 189 -4.75 -17.02 -25.27
CA PRO A 189 -4.11 -16.00 -26.09
C PRO A 189 -3.99 -14.72 -25.27
N ALA A 190 -2.85 -14.02 -25.36
CA ALA A 190 -2.62 -12.71 -24.76
C ALA A 190 -3.72 -11.69 -25.14
N SER A 191 -4.50 -11.97 -26.19
CA SER A 191 -5.63 -11.17 -26.65
C SER A 191 -6.74 -10.95 -25.60
N ASN A 192 -6.90 -11.84 -24.63
CA ASN A 192 -7.94 -11.69 -23.57
C ASN A 192 -7.52 -10.75 -22.42
N PHE A 193 -6.21 -10.44 -22.30
CA PHE A 193 -5.69 -9.40 -21.41
C PHE A 193 -5.75 -8.01 -22.03
N SER A 194 -5.83 -7.95 -23.34
CA SER A 194 -5.92 -6.72 -24.13
C SER A 194 -7.35 -6.53 -24.63
N GLN A 195 -8.20 -5.94 -23.81
CA GLN A 195 -9.06 -4.96 -24.45
C GLN A 195 -8.12 -3.88 -25.01
N LYS A 196 -8.09 -3.75 -26.35
CA LYS A 196 -7.35 -2.71 -27.10
C LYS A 196 -7.80 -1.28 -26.80
N THR A 197 -8.34 -1.03 -25.64
CA THR A 197 -8.68 0.29 -25.17
C THR A 197 -7.38 0.96 -24.72
N LYS A 198 -6.90 1.89 -25.54
CA LYS A 198 -5.98 2.93 -25.07
C LYS A 198 -6.64 3.55 -23.85
N VAL A 199 -6.27 3.12 -22.64
CA VAL A 199 -6.70 3.75 -21.40
C VAL A 199 -6.05 5.13 -21.41
N SER A 200 -6.70 6.10 -22.03
CA SER A 200 -6.30 7.49 -21.90
C SER A 200 -6.77 7.95 -20.51
N LEU A 201 -5.81 8.32 -19.67
CA LEU A 201 -6.13 8.86 -18.37
C LEU A 201 -6.99 10.13 -18.53
N PRO A 202 -8.01 10.33 -17.70
CA PRO A 202 -8.94 11.47 -17.79
C PRO A 202 -8.30 12.78 -17.27
N LEU A 203 -7.12 13.14 -17.80
CA LEU A 203 -6.32 14.28 -17.32
C LEU A 203 -7.03 15.64 -17.46
N LYS A 204 -8.03 15.75 -18.33
CA LYS A 204 -8.83 16.97 -18.50
C LYS A 204 -10.06 17.03 -17.58
N ASN A 205 -10.38 15.95 -16.86
CA ASN A 205 -11.58 15.86 -16.04
C ASN A 205 -11.31 16.37 -14.61
N LYS A 206 -11.91 17.50 -14.24
CA LYS A 206 -11.77 18.11 -12.90
C LYS A 206 -12.23 17.19 -11.75
N LYS A 207 -13.29 16.37 -11.97
CA LYS A 207 -13.77 15.42 -10.96
C LYS A 207 -12.78 14.29 -10.73
N ALA A 208 -12.16 13.78 -11.81
CA ALA A 208 -11.11 12.77 -11.73
C ALA A 208 -9.88 13.29 -10.95
N TRP A 209 -9.49 14.56 -11.16
CA TRP A 209 -8.41 15.18 -10.39
C TRP A 209 -8.77 15.36 -8.92
N LEU A 210 -10.00 15.79 -8.62
CA LEU A 210 -10.45 15.95 -7.23
C LEU A 210 -10.41 14.61 -6.49
N LEU A 211 -10.87 13.53 -7.15
CA LEU A 211 -10.81 12.17 -6.61
C LEU A 211 -9.34 11.70 -6.45
N THR A 212 -8.50 11.95 -7.45
CA THR A 212 -7.07 11.60 -7.40
C THR A 212 -6.35 12.31 -6.27
N SER A 213 -6.65 13.60 -6.04
CA SER A 213 -6.08 14.36 -4.92
C SER A 213 -6.52 13.79 -3.57
N PHE A 214 -7.80 13.42 -3.42
CA PHE A 214 -8.28 12.78 -2.21
C PHE A 214 -7.57 11.43 -1.96
N VAL A 215 -7.51 10.56 -2.97
CA VAL A 215 -6.81 9.28 -2.89
C VAL A 215 -5.32 9.48 -2.58
N GLY A 216 -4.70 10.49 -3.19
CA GLY A 216 -3.31 10.85 -2.93
C GLY A 216 -3.08 11.26 -1.48
N ILE A 217 -3.95 12.09 -0.90
CA ILE A 217 -3.86 12.52 0.51
C ILE A 217 -4.09 11.34 1.45
N VAL A 218 -5.08 10.48 1.19
CA VAL A 218 -5.29 9.27 1.99
C VAL A 218 -4.07 8.35 1.95
N THR A 219 -3.50 8.17 0.76
CA THR A 219 -2.29 7.37 0.55
C THR A 219 -1.08 7.99 1.26
N LEU A 220 -0.95 9.32 1.22
CA LEU A 220 0.08 10.08 1.93
C LEU A 220 -0.02 9.82 3.44
N LEU A 221 -1.18 10.03 4.05
CA LEU A 221 -1.41 9.78 5.47
C LEU A 221 -1.03 8.35 5.85
N PHE A 222 -1.48 7.37 5.05
CA PHE A 222 -1.17 5.96 5.28
C PHE A 222 0.33 5.69 5.29
N TYR A 223 1.05 6.11 4.25
CA TYR A 223 2.48 5.82 4.13
C TYR A 223 3.34 6.62 5.10
N CYS A 224 2.90 7.80 5.56
CA CYS A 224 3.58 8.53 6.61
C CYS A 224 3.62 7.71 7.92
N PHE A 225 2.49 7.23 8.41
CA PHE A 225 2.53 6.44 9.63
C PHE A 225 3.10 5.04 9.41
N ALA A 226 2.89 4.41 8.25
CA ALA A 226 3.49 3.10 7.95
C ALA A 226 5.02 3.14 7.94
N ALA A 227 5.61 4.25 7.49
CA ALA A 227 7.05 4.43 7.46
C ALA A 227 7.64 4.87 8.81
N TRP A 228 6.96 5.79 9.51
CA TRP A 228 7.56 6.52 10.61
C TRP A 228 7.00 6.18 11.99
N LEU A 229 5.86 5.46 12.09
CA LEU A 229 5.23 5.15 13.38
C LEU A 229 6.18 4.45 14.38
N PRO A 230 6.96 3.42 13.99
CA PRO A 230 7.97 2.85 14.90
C PRO A 230 8.99 3.88 15.38
N ALA A 231 9.55 4.69 14.48
CA ALA A 231 10.54 5.70 14.83
C ALA A 231 9.96 6.82 15.72
N ILE A 232 8.69 7.22 15.52
CA ILE A 232 7.98 8.16 16.39
C ILE A 232 7.83 7.57 17.80
N VAL A 233 7.53 6.29 17.91
CA VAL A 233 7.39 5.58 19.19
C VAL A 233 8.74 5.46 19.90
N GLU A 234 9.81 5.19 19.15
CA GLU A 234 11.18 5.16 19.68
C GLU A 234 11.63 6.55 20.18
N GLU A 235 11.33 7.63 19.44
CA GLU A 235 11.63 9.01 19.90
C GLU A 235 10.95 9.35 21.23
N LYS A 236 9.81 8.72 21.52
CA LYS A 236 9.10 8.84 22.82
C LYS A 236 9.69 7.99 23.94
N GLY A 237 10.83 7.32 23.72
CA GLY A 237 11.54 6.52 24.71
C GLY A 237 11.14 5.05 24.81
N TRP A 238 10.33 4.55 23.86
CA TRP A 238 9.99 3.14 23.82
C TRP A 238 11.04 2.32 23.05
N THR A 239 11.09 1.02 23.32
CA THR A 239 12.05 0.14 22.64
C THR A 239 11.71 -0.06 21.16
N PRO A 240 12.71 -0.32 20.28
CA PRO A 240 12.49 -0.63 18.86
C PRO A 240 11.53 -1.82 18.64
N ALA A 241 11.60 -2.85 19.50
CA ALA A 241 10.69 -3.99 19.47
C ALA A 241 9.23 -3.56 19.72
N PHE A 242 9.02 -2.65 20.67
CA PHE A 242 7.69 -2.09 20.96
C PHE A 242 7.18 -1.21 19.79
N GLY A 243 8.07 -0.42 19.17
CA GLY A 243 7.75 0.32 17.94
C GLY A 243 7.27 -0.60 16.81
N GLY A 244 7.96 -1.74 16.60
CA GLY A 244 7.55 -2.77 15.66
C GLY A 244 6.18 -3.39 15.99
N LEU A 245 5.91 -3.66 17.28
CA LEU A 245 4.61 -4.15 17.76
C LEU A 245 3.48 -3.15 17.46
N VAL A 246 3.69 -1.89 17.78
CA VAL A 246 2.74 -0.79 17.54
C VAL A 246 2.44 -0.67 16.02
N GLY A 247 3.46 -0.73 15.18
CA GLY A 247 3.31 -0.76 13.72
C GLY A 247 2.50 -1.98 13.24
N THR A 248 2.74 -3.15 13.81
CA THR A 248 2.01 -4.39 13.51
C THR A 248 0.53 -4.26 13.89
N ILE A 249 0.24 -3.73 15.07
CA ILE A 249 -1.13 -3.49 15.55
C ILE A 249 -1.86 -2.55 14.59
N ALA A 250 -1.20 -1.46 14.13
CA ALA A 250 -1.79 -0.55 13.16
C ALA A 250 -2.13 -1.26 11.83
N MET A 251 -1.28 -2.17 11.36
CA MET A 251 -1.57 -2.94 10.13
C MET A 251 -2.72 -3.94 10.32
N ILE A 252 -2.76 -4.66 11.44
CA ILE A 252 -3.83 -5.63 11.73
C ILE A 252 -5.18 -4.91 11.94
N ALA A 253 -5.19 -3.78 12.62
CA ALA A 253 -6.39 -3.00 12.90
C ALA A 253 -7.09 -2.46 11.64
N GLN A 254 -6.41 -2.46 10.48
CA GLN A 254 -7.04 -2.15 9.19
C GLN A 254 -8.04 -3.21 8.73
N LEU A 255 -7.78 -4.49 9.05
CA LEU A 255 -8.55 -5.61 8.52
C LEU A 255 -10.05 -5.52 8.86
N PRO A 256 -10.46 -5.35 10.13
CA PRO A 256 -11.87 -5.23 10.47
C PRO A 256 -12.57 -4.11 9.71
N ALA A 257 -11.98 -2.92 9.63
CA ALA A 257 -12.56 -1.78 8.93
C ALA A 257 -12.71 -2.06 7.43
N THR A 258 -11.71 -2.69 6.81
CA THR A 258 -11.73 -3.06 5.39
C THR A 258 -12.84 -4.07 5.09
N PHE A 259 -12.97 -5.12 5.90
CA PHE A 259 -13.98 -6.18 5.67
C PHE A 259 -15.39 -5.76 6.04
N LEU A 260 -15.55 -4.96 7.09
CA LEU A 260 -16.88 -4.55 7.56
C LEU A 260 -17.48 -3.43 6.72
N LEU A 261 -16.67 -2.61 6.04
CA LEU A 261 -17.15 -1.45 5.29
C LEU A 261 -18.27 -1.75 4.32
N PRO A 262 -18.27 -2.80 3.48
CA PRO A 262 -19.39 -3.08 2.58
C PRO A 262 -20.70 -3.31 3.31
N ASN A 263 -20.66 -3.94 4.50
CA ASN A 263 -21.85 -4.16 5.32
C ASN A 263 -22.29 -2.88 6.04
N LEU A 264 -21.33 -2.10 6.55
CA LEU A 264 -21.60 -0.80 7.16
C LEU A 264 -22.26 0.17 6.17
N LEU A 265 -21.88 0.13 4.89
CA LEU A 265 -22.46 0.93 3.83
C LEU A 265 -23.90 0.49 3.45
N LYS A 266 -24.30 -0.75 3.77
CA LYS A 266 -25.72 -1.18 3.63
C LYS A 266 -26.58 -0.57 4.73
N VAL A 267 -26.05 -0.44 5.95
CA VAL A 267 -26.78 0.12 7.11
C VAL A 267 -26.80 1.66 7.02
N LEU A 268 -25.66 2.28 6.71
CA LEU A 268 -25.55 3.73 6.56
C LEU A 268 -24.87 4.06 5.21
N PRO A 269 -25.67 4.34 4.16
CA PRO A 269 -25.13 4.54 2.79
C PRO A 269 -24.30 5.82 2.61
N SER A 270 -24.20 6.67 3.62
CA SER A 270 -23.51 7.97 3.54
C SER A 270 -22.01 7.83 3.44
N ARG A 271 -21.44 7.97 2.22
CA ARG A 271 -19.99 8.01 1.99
C ARG A 271 -19.31 9.13 2.78
N ARG A 272 -19.99 10.27 2.93
CA ARG A 272 -19.50 11.41 3.74
C ARG A 272 -19.26 11.03 5.18
N PHE A 273 -20.23 10.36 5.79
CA PHE A 273 -20.13 9.94 7.17
C PHE A 273 -18.88 9.08 7.38
N TRP A 274 -18.69 8.05 6.53
CA TRP A 274 -17.56 7.12 6.67
C TRP A 274 -16.22 7.75 6.37
N ILE A 275 -16.12 8.65 5.37
CA ILE A 275 -14.89 9.43 5.13
C ILE A 275 -14.56 10.24 6.38
N THR A 276 -15.54 10.93 6.96
CA THR A 276 -15.33 11.76 8.16
C THR A 276 -14.94 10.88 9.36
N ALA A 277 -15.69 9.80 9.63
CA ALA A 277 -15.44 8.91 10.76
C ALA A 277 -14.05 8.28 10.72
N PHE A 278 -13.65 7.73 9.57
CA PHE A 278 -12.34 7.10 9.43
C PHE A 278 -11.19 8.13 9.43
N THR A 279 -11.40 9.31 8.85
CA THR A 279 -10.38 10.35 8.91
C THR A 279 -10.24 10.92 10.32
N LEU A 280 -11.36 11.10 11.06
CA LEU A 280 -11.31 11.46 12.47
C LEU A 280 -10.60 10.41 13.31
N SER A 281 -10.79 9.13 13.03
CA SER A 281 -10.04 8.06 13.70
C SER A 281 -8.52 8.23 13.52
N ILE A 282 -8.05 8.58 12.28
CA ILE A 282 -6.64 8.90 12.05
C ILE A 282 -6.22 10.15 12.84
N ILE A 283 -7.00 11.22 12.80
CA ILE A 283 -6.71 12.46 13.52
C ILE A 283 -6.61 12.20 15.02
N ILE A 284 -7.53 11.42 15.59
CA ILE A 284 -7.50 11.01 17.00
C ILE A 284 -6.20 10.23 17.29
N GLY A 285 -5.86 9.24 16.47
CA GLY A 285 -4.63 8.47 16.64
C GLY A 285 -3.37 9.35 16.62
N LEU A 286 -3.28 10.30 15.68
CA LEU A 286 -2.19 11.27 15.60
C LEU A 286 -2.17 12.21 16.82
N SER A 287 -3.33 12.68 17.25
CA SER A 287 -3.47 13.56 18.44
C SER A 287 -3.04 12.85 19.72
N LEU A 288 -3.40 11.59 19.89
CA LEU A 288 -2.93 10.78 21.01
C LEU A 288 -1.40 10.65 21.03
N LEU A 289 -0.77 10.50 19.87
CA LEU A 289 0.69 10.52 19.76
C LEU A 289 1.28 11.89 20.10
N CYS A 290 0.58 13.00 19.84
CA CYS A 290 1.08 14.34 20.16
C CYS A 290 0.96 14.68 21.64
N PHE A 291 -0.23 14.52 22.19
CA PHE A 291 -0.64 15.20 23.44
C PHE A 291 -0.66 14.32 24.67
N THR A 292 -0.46 13.01 24.53
CA THR A 292 -0.62 12.10 25.65
C THR A 292 0.58 11.19 25.84
N ASN A 293 0.78 10.77 27.12
CA ASN A 293 1.67 9.68 27.49
C ASN A 293 0.94 8.31 27.48
N VAL A 294 -0.25 8.27 26.87
CA VAL A 294 -1.02 7.02 26.69
C VAL A 294 -0.19 6.08 25.81
N THR A 295 -0.31 4.80 26.08
CA THR A 295 0.39 3.77 25.33
C THR A 295 0.12 3.93 23.82
N PRO A 296 1.14 3.94 22.96
CA PRO A 296 1.00 4.08 21.53
C PRO A 296 0.10 3.03 20.86
N ILE A 297 -0.29 1.97 21.59
CA ILE A 297 -1.21 0.93 21.13
C ILE A 297 -2.59 1.51 20.75
N VAL A 298 -3.15 2.39 21.59
CA VAL A 298 -4.47 3.00 21.31
C VAL A 298 -4.39 3.86 20.05
N SER A 299 -3.31 4.64 19.92
CA SER A 299 -3.04 5.44 18.72
C SER A 299 -2.96 4.55 17.47
N SER A 300 -2.25 3.41 17.54
CA SER A 300 -2.08 2.50 16.41
C SER A 300 -3.39 1.85 15.97
N ILE A 301 -4.27 1.51 16.91
CA ILE A 301 -5.62 0.99 16.59
C ILE A 301 -6.43 2.05 15.85
N CYS A 302 -6.44 3.29 16.35
CA CYS A 302 -7.15 4.39 15.70
C CYS A 302 -6.62 4.66 14.29
N LEU A 303 -5.29 4.69 14.11
CA LEU A 303 -4.63 4.87 12.82
C LEU A 303 -4.99 3.73 11.85
N GLY A 304 -4.92 2.49 12.33
CA GLY A 304 -5.22 1.30 11.52
C GLY A 304 -6.68 1.25 11.07
N VAL A 305 -7.63 1.41 11.99
CA VAL A 305 -9.07 1.41 11.67
C VAL A 305 -9.41 2.51 10.66
N GLY A 306 -8.90 3.72 10.91
CA GLY A 306 -9.11 4.85 9.99
C GLY A 306 -8.54 4.57 8.60
N ALA A 307 -7.31 4.07 8.53
CA ALA A 307 -6.65 3.75 7.26
C ALA A 307 -7.36 2.63 6.49
N GLY A 308 -7.76 1.54 7.16
CA GLY A 308 -8.45 0.43 6.52
C GLY A 308 -9.78 0.84 5.88
N GLY A 309 -10.56 1.66 6.59
CA GLY A 309 -11.82 2.20 6.07
C GLY A 309 -11.61 3.16 4.90
N LEU A 310 -10.65 4.08 5.01
CA LEU A 310 -10.34 5.02 3.93
C LEU A 310 -9.79 4.34 2.69
N VAL A 311 -8.85 3.40 2.82
CA VAL A 311 -8.31 2.64 1.68
C VAL A 311 -9.44 1.92 0.93
N SER A 312 -10.37 1.30 1.65
CA SER A 312 -11.52 0.65 1.04
C SER A 312 -12.43 1.64 0.30
N LEU A 313 -12.67 2.81 0.88
CA LEU A 313 -13.43 3.88 0.23
C LEU A 313 -12.73 4.41 -1.04
N THR A 314 -11.40 4.55 -1.02
CA THR A 314 -10.65 4.99 -2.22
C THR A 314 -10.80 4.05 -3.41
N LEU A 315 -11.02 2.76 -3.17
CA LEU A 315 -11.29 1.77 -4.23
C LEU A 315 -12.74 1.83 -4.74
N LEU A 316 -13.70 2.19 -3.87
CA LEU A 316 -15.12 2.26 -4.21
C LEU A 316 -15.50 3.57 -4.92
N LEU A 317 -14.93 4.70 -4.49
CA LEU A 317 -15.29 6.02 -5.01
C LEU A 317 -15.18 6.17 -6.54
N PRO A 318 -14.14 5.64 -7.23
CA PRO A 318 -14.10 5.67 -8.69
C PRO A 318 -15.28 4.96 -9.35
N LEU A 319 -15.78 3.87 -8.73
CA LEU A 319 -16.93 3.11 -9.21
C LEU A 319 -18.24 3.87 -8.99
N ASP A 320 -18.37 4.53 -7.82
CA ASP A 320 -19.56 5.30 -7.45
C ASP A 320 -19.71 6.57 -8.30
N MET A 321 -18.60 7.18 -8.73
CA MET A 321 -18.61 8.48 -9.42
C MET A 321 -18.58 8.38 -10.94
N ALA A 322 -18.23 7.24 -11.50
CA ALA A 322 -18.13 7.02 -12.94
C ALA A 322 -19.50 6.73 -13.54
N SER A 323 -19.73 7.22 -14.75
CA SER A 323 -20.99 7.02 -15.51
C SER A 323 -20.97 5.71 -16.31
N SER A 324 -19.82 5.07 -16.47
CA SER A 324 -19.66 3.82 -17.20
C SER A 324 -18.56 2.94 -16.62
N PRO A 325 -18.56 1.62 -16.86
CA PRO A 325 -17.51 0.72 -16.43
C PRO A 325 -16.11 1.13 -16.96
N MET A 326 -16.06 1.66 -18.20
CA MET A 326 -14.83 2.15 -18.81
C MET A 326 -14.29 3.39 -18.07
N GLU A 327 -15.16 4.33 -17.76
CA GLU A 327 -14.82 5.53 -17.00
C GLU A 327 -14.34 5.14 -15.60
N ALA A 328 -15.00 4.23 -14.91
CA ALA A 328 -14.58 3.70 -13.63
C ALA A 328 -13.17 3.11 -13.68
N SER A 329 -12.87 2.33 -14.71
CA SER A 329 -11.55 1.74 -14.91
C SER A 329 -10.46 2.80 -15.13
N THR A 330 -10.73 3.81 -15.96
CA THR A 330 -9.75 4.89 -16.25
C THR A 330 -9.53 5.79 -15.04
N TRP A 331 -10.56 6.07 -14.25
CA TRP A 331 -10.45 6.84 -13.02
C TRP A 331 -9.68 6.06 -11.95
N SER A 332 -9.96 4.76 -11.79
CA SER A 332 -9.19 3.90 -10.88
C SER A 332 -7.72 3.83 -11.26
N ALA A 333 -7.40 3.73 -12.55
CA ALA A 333 -6.02 3.75 -13.02
C ALA A 333 -5.32 5.08 -12.70
N MET A 334 -5.99 6.21 -12.93
CA MET A 334 -5.46 7.54 -12.63
C MET A 334 -5.25 7.73 -11.13
N THR A 335 -6.24 7.39 -10.30
CA THR A 335 -6.16 7.54 -8.85
C THR A 335 -5.06 6.67 -8.24
N GLN A 336 -4.88 5.46 -8.74
CA GLN A 336 -3.79 4.60 -8.28
C GLN A 336 -2.43 5.13 -8.73
N ALA A 337 -2.23 5.37 -10.03
CA ALA A 337 -0.92 5.80 -10.52
C ALA A 337 -0.48 7.15 -9.91
N ILE A 338 -1.29 8.19 -10.08
CA ILE A 338 -0.95 9.54 -9.62
C ILE A 338 -1.15 9.66 -8.10
N GLY A 339 -2.18 9.03 -7.53
CA GLY A 339 -2.42 9.05 -6.09
C GLY A 339 -1.27 8.44 -5.29
N TYR A 340 -0.69 7.33 -5.75
CA TYR A 340 0.51 6.76 -5.09
C TYR A 340 1.75 7.64 -5.25
N MET A 341 1.91 8.35 -6.36
CA MET A 341 3.00 9.33 -6.52
C MET A 341 2.83 10.50 -5.54
N ILE A 342 1.60 11.02 -5.37
CA ILE A 342 1.30 12.03 -4.34
C ILE A 342 1.58 11.46 -2.95
N GLY A 343 1.14 10.22 -2.68
CA GLY A 343 1.37 9.54 -1.42
C GLY A 343 2.86 9.37 -1.07
N ALA A 344 3.71 9.19 -2.08
CA ALA A 344 5.14 9.05 -1.91
C ALA A 344 5.83 10.30 -1.36
N VAL A 345 5.23 11.47 -1.57
CA VAL A 345 5.76 12.75 -1.07
C VAL A 345 5.66 12.83 0.47
N GLY A 346 4.68 12.15 1.06
CA GLY A 346 4.43 12.20 2.51
C GLY A 346 5.62 11.75 3.36
N PRO A 347 6.10 10.51 3.24
CA PRO A 347 7.25 10.05 4.02
C PRO A 347 8.49 10.93 3.84
N PHE A 348 8.71 11.47 2.62
CA PHE A 348 9.81 12.39 2.33
C PHE A 348 9.67 13.69 3.11
N ILE A 349 8.50 14.32 3.10
CA ILE A 349 8.25 15.56 3.86
C ILE A 349 8.48 15.33 5.35
N ILE A 350 7.99 14.21 5.91
CA ILE A 350 8.18 13.88 7.33
C ILE A 350 9.66 13.75 7.67
N GLY A 351 10.43 13.01 6.85
CA GLY A 351 11.88 12.86 7.06
C GLY A 351 12.63 14.19 6.99
N PHE A 352 12.30 15.03 6.00
CA PHE A 352 12.88 16.36 5.85
C PHE A 352 12.58 17.27 7.06
N LEU A 353 11.33 17.33 7.49
CA LEU A 353 10.93 18.12 8.65
C LEU A 353 11.58 17.59 9.93
N ARG A 354 11.74 16.27 10.07
CA ARG A 354 12.43 15.66 11.22
C ARG A 354 13.90 16.12 11.30
N ASP A 355 14.61 16.14 10.17
CA ASP A 355 15.98 16.61 10.12
C ASP A 355 16.09 18.13 10.42
N TYR A 356 15.13 18.91 9.91
CA TYR A 356 15.15 20.36 10.08
C TYR A 356 14.68 20.83 11.48
N LEU A 357 13.67 20.20 12.05
CA LEU A 357 13.03 20.61 13.32
C LEU A 357 13.54 19.80 14.53
N GLY A 358 14.30 18.72 14.32
CA GLY A 358 14.86 17.91 15.39
C GLY A 358 13.85 16.96 16.09
N SER A 359 12.55 16.99 15.73
CA SER A 359 11.49 16.21 16.36
C SER A 359 10.38 15.84 15.38
N PHE A 360 9.68 14.71 15.64
CA PHE A 360 8.49 14.30 14.89
C PHE A 360 7.22 15.07 15.29
N VAL A 361 7.18 15.73 16.44
CA VAL A 361 5.97 16.40 16.94
C VAL A 361 5.38 17.40 15.94
N PRO A 362 6.16 18.31 15.32
CA PRO A 362 5.62 19.25 14.31
C PRO A 362 5.06 18.54 13.08
N THR A 363 5.64 17.36 12.73
CA THR A 363 5.16 16.58 11.58
C THR A 363 3.80 15.93 11.86
N LEU A 364 3.54 15.55 13.11
CA LEU A 364 2.24 15.04 13.53
C LEU A 364 1.16 16.11 13.41
N TYR A 365 1.44 17.39 13.80
CA TYR A 365 0.52 18.50 13.58
C TYR A 365 0.22 18.72 12.10
N LEU A 366 1.24 18.64 11.23
CA LEU A 366 1.05 18.73 9.80
C LEU A 366 0.12 17.63 9.27
N LEU A 367 0.29 16.40 9.72
CA LEU A 367 -0.57 15.28 9.32
C LEU A 367 -2.01 15.43 9.81
N ILE A 368 -2.22 16.00 11.00
CA ILE A 368 -3.55 16.35 11.50
C ILE A 368 -4.23 17.38 10.57
N ILE A 369 -3.52 18.44 10.19
CA ILE A 369 -4.03 19.43 9.25
C ILE A 369 -4.37 18.80 7.89
N ILE A 370 -3.51 17.93 7.37
CA ILE A 370 -3.75 17.16 6.14
C ILE A 370 -4.99 16.26 6.29
N GLY A 371 -5.23 15.69 7.47
CA GLY A 371 -6.44 14.94 7.79
C GLY A 371 -7.72 15.79 7.65
N PHE A 372 -7.72 17.03 8.15
CA PHE A 372 -8.85 17.94 7.95
C PHE A 372 -9.06 18.32 6.48
N ILE A 373 -7.96 18.51 5.72
CA ILE A 373 -8.05 18.74 4.26
C ILE A 373 -8.66 17.51 3.57
N ALA A 374 -8.32 16.29 4.00
CA ALA A 374 -8.93 15.06 3.47
C ALA A 374 -10.45 15.02 3.69
N ILE A 375 -10.94 15.43 4.87
CA ILE A 375 -12.38 15.54 5.15
C ILE A 375 -13.04 16.52 4.18
N LEU A 376 -12.48 17.71 4.03
CA LEU A 376 -13.03 18.77 3.15
C LEU A 376 -13.10 18.31 1.68
N LEU A 377 -12.04 17.64 1.19
CA LEU A 377 -12.02 17.07 -0.16
C LEU A 377 -13.04 15.95 -0.29
N GLY A 378 -13.10 15.04 0.68
CA GLY A 378 -14.09 13.96 0.70
C GLY A 378 -15.53 14.48 0.65
N TRP A 379 -15.82 15.58 1.32
CA TRP A 379 -17.12 16.22 1.28
C TRP A 379 -17.44 16.84 -0.09
N LYS A 380 -16.45 17.40 -0.78
CA LYS A 380 -16.61 17.92 -2.14
C LYS A 380 -16.90 16.81 -3.15
N ILE A 381 -16.23 15.66 -3.00
CA ILE A 381 -16.39 14.51 -3.88
C ILE A 381 -17.76 13.88 -3.73
N THR A 382 -18.25 13.78 -2.49
CA THR A 382 -19.50 13.09 -2.15
C THR A 382 -20.73 14.00 -2.12
N LYS A 383 -20.63 15.26 -2.58
CA LYS A 383 -21.80 16.13 -2.73
C LYS A 383 -22.78 15.50 -3.72
N PRO A 384 -24.08 15.34 -3.36
CA PRO A 384 -25.08 14.97 -4.35
C PRO A 384 -25.07 16.01 -5.46
N ALA A 385 -25.09 15.54 -6.72
CA ALA A 385 -25.28 16.46 -7.85
C ALA A 385 -26.61 17.19 -7.61
N ARG A 386 -26.57 18.52 -7.47
CA ARG A 386 -27.78 19.36 -7.44
C ARG A 386 -28.57 19.05 -8.72
N GLY A 387 -29.66 18.28 -8.63
CA GLY A 387 -30.55 18.00 -9.76
C GLY A 387 -31.07 16.58 -9.96
N LYS A 388 -30.80 15.61 -9.04
CA LYS A 388 -31.45 14.29 -9.10
C LYS A 388 -32.13 13.92 -7.78
N ALA A 389 -32.94 14.82 -7.27
CA ALA A 389 -33.90 14.57 -6.23
C ALA A 389 -35.29 14.89 -6.80
N GLU A 390 -35.79 14.04 -7.72
CA GLU A 390 -37.19 13.93 -8.07
C GLU A 390 -37.34 12.80 -9.08
N GLY A 391 -38.02 11.73 -8.68
CA GLY A 391 -38.61 10.77 -9.60
C GLY A 391 -37.96 9.40 -9.71
N LEU A 392 -38.02 8.59 -8.65
CA LEU A 392 -38.19 7.14 -8.81
C LEU A 392 -39.32 6.71 -7.87
N PRO A 393 -40.49 6.27 -8.44
CA PRO A 393 -41.56 5.68 -7.63
C PRO A 393 -41.07 4.31 -7.11
N VAL A 394 -41.28 4.11 -5.84
CA VAL A 394 -41.23 2.81 -5.17
C VAL A 394 -42.23 1.86 -5.88
N LYS A 395 -41.73 0.79 -6.44
CA LYS A 395 -42.46 -0.45 -6.70
C LYS A 395 -41.70 -1.63 -6.15
#